data_5e1180703c8dc37a3f19216afa97c12d
#
_entry.id   5e1180703c8dc37a3f19216afa97c12d
#
_cell.length_a   1.000
_cell.length_b   1.000
_cell.length_c   1.000
_cell.angle_alpha   90.00
_cell.angle_beta   90.00
_cell.angle_gamma   90.00
#
_symmetry.space_group_name_H-M   'P 1'
#
loop_
_entity.id
_entity.type
_entity.pdbx_description
1 polymer ?
#
loop_
_entity_poly.entity_id
_entity_poly.type
_entity_poly.pdbx_seq_one_letter_code
_entity_poly.pdbx_strand_id
1 'polypeptide(L)'
;SDQLNRKALTARWGLFVVRTQFAIGSGQNAAMSHSISTRLLLLLALCLPAQAGGTPATWPSKQQLRAVQNAAFDCSRENSAETCVRARSLADLLMDHPLLPAICKDVAWSLLEQARVAPTNDYKRRDAIDEPARKMTRVCAKPTKPKQAKPVAPTQS
;
A
#
# COMPACT_ATOMS: atom_id res chain seq x y z
N SER A 1 -32.11 5.74 37.06
CA SER A 1 -31.07 5.08 37.83
C SER A 1 -30.30 4.13 36.91
N ASP A 2 -29.20 4.47 36.29
CA ASP A 2 -27.92 4.50 36.87
C ASP A 2 -26.89 5.26 36.01
N GLN A 3 -26.34 6.23 36.61
CA GLN A 3 -25.10 6.90 36.31
C GLN A 3 -23.94 5.91 36.41
N LEU A 4 -22.87 6.28 35.72
CA LEU A 4 -21.48 5.92 36.03
C LEU A 4 -20.92 4.68 35.30
N ASN A 5 -20.28 4.90 34.17
CA ASN A 5 -18.84 4.63 34.15
C ASN A 5 -18.11 5.37 33.00
N ARG A 6 -17.88 6.65 33.17
CA ARG A 6 -16.82 7.36 32.44
C ARG A 6 -15.48 7.02 33.08
N LYS A 7 -14.84 5.98 32.65
CA LYS A 7 -13.40 5.80 32.90
C LYS A 7 -12.63 6.24 31.68
N ALA A 8 -12.06 7.41 31.81
CA ALA A 8 -11.05 7.98 30.95
C ALA A 8 -9.92 6.99 30.69
N LEU A 9 -9.74 6.56 29.44
CA LEU A 9 -8.51 5.97 28.96
C LEU A 9 -7.68 7.10 28.35
N THR A 10 -6.89 7.75 29.21
CA THR A 10 -5.79 8.62 28.81
C THR A 10 -4.75 7.77 28.07
N ALA A 11 -4.72 7.88 26.77
CA ALA A 11 -3.65 7.35 25.95
C ALA A 11 -2.34 8.07 26.29
N ARG A 12 -1.48 7.36 26.98
CA ARG A 12 -0.13 7.77 27.33
C ARG A 12 0.75 7.68 26.08
N TRP A 13 0.88 8.78 25.37
CA TRP A 13 1.90 8.95 24.34
C TRP A 13 3.26 9.03 25.02
N GLY A 14 4.00 7.92 24.98
CA GLY A 14 5.39 7.86 25.42
C GLY A 14 6.27 8.63 24.43
N LEU A 15 6.60 9.87 24.77
CA LEU A 15 7.70 10.60 24.15
C LEU A 15 9.01 9.88 24.50
N PHE A 16 9.58 9.16 23.54
CA PHE A 16 10.96 8.71 23.59
C PHE A 16 11.87 9.92 23.38
N VAL A 17 12.18 10.62 24.46
CA VAL A 17 13.28 11.58 24.48
C VAL A 17 14.57 10.80 24.57
N VAL A 18 15.28 10.68 23.46
CA VAL A 18 16.67 10.21 23.45
C VAL A 18 17.52 11.32 24.05
N ARG A 19 17.81 11.15 25.33
CA ARG A 19 18.69 12.03 26.09
C ARG A 19 20.14 11.60 25.81
N THR A 20 20.76 12.21 24.81
CA THR A 20 22.22 12.12 24.64
C THR A 20 22.87 12.91 25.76
N GLN A 21 23.39 12.22 26.77
CA GLN A 21 24.25 12.80 27.77
C GLN A 21 25.63 13.03 27.17
N PHE A 22 25.92 14.29 26.84
CA PHE A 22 27.29 14.74 26.61
C PHE A 22 27.99 14.84 27.96
N ALA A 23 28.77 13.83 28.30
CA ALA A 23 29.73 13.93 29.38
C ALA A 23 30.92 14.76 28.88
N ILE A 24 31.02 16.00 29.37
CA ILE A 24 32.21 16.86 29.22
C ILE A 24 33.24 16.36 30.20
N GLY A 25 34.15 15.51 29.74
CA GLY A 25 35.36 15.14 30.45
C GLY A 25 36.46 16.10 30.06
N SER A 26 36.84 17.01 30.97
CA SER A 26 38.06 17.82 30.86
C SER A 26 39.29 16.99 31.23
N GLY A 27 40.28 16.93 30.37
CA GLY A 27 41.57 16.29 30.67
C GLY A 27 42.53 16.18 29.49
N GLN A 28 43.33 17.20 29.28
CA GLN A 28 44.77 17.21 28.94
C GLN A 28 45.28 16.59 27.61
N ASN A 29 45.68 17.53 26.74
CA ASN A 29 46.98 17.64 26.03
C ASN A 29 47.69 16.36 25.59
N ALA A 30 47.76 16.10 24.32
CA ALA A 30 48.94 15.99 23.48
C ALA A 30 48.64 15.28 22.15
N ALA A 31 49.18 15.83 21.07
CA ALA A 31 49.32 15.18 19.76
C ALA A 31 48.01 14.84 19.02
N MET A 32 47.34 15.85 18.49
CA MET A 32 46.18 15.68 17.62
C MET A 32 46.36 16.42 16.30
N SER A 33 47.16 15.85 15.39
CA SER A 33 47.23 16.35 14.02
C SER A 33 46.69 15.37 12.95
N HIS A 34 46.37 14.12 13.29
CA HIS A 34 45.92 13.14 12.29
C HIS A 34 44.49 12.64 12.46
N SER A 35 43.76 13.06 13.50
CA SER A 35 42.44 12.53 13.79
C SER A 35 41.28 13.22 13.06
N ILE A 36 41.48 14.44 12.56
CA ILE A 36 40.40 15.23 11.93
C ILE A 36 40.12 14.75 10.50
N SER A 37 41.18 14.39 9.76
CA SER A 37 41.02 13.92 8.37
C SER A 37 40.30 12.58 8.27
N THR A 38 40.55 11.66 9.21
CA THR A 38 39.88 10.34 9.21
C THR A 38 38.39 10.42 9.57
N ARG A 39 38.04 11.31 10.49
CA ARG A 39 36.62 11.52 10.86
C ARG A 39 35.84 12.23 9.78
N LEU A 40 36.48 13.16 9.04
CA LEU A 40 35.83 13.85 7.90
C LEU A 40 35.60 12.88 6.74
N LEU A 41 36.52 11.96 6.46
CA LEU A 41 36.34 10.91 5.46
C LEU A 41 35.26 9.90 5.82
N LEU A 42 35.09 9.57 7.10
CA LEU A 42 34.06 8.65 7.56
C LEU A 42 32.63 9.29 7.43
N LEU A 43 32.51 10.59 7.66
CA LEU A 43 31.27 11.33 7.51
C LEU A 43 30.87 11.50 6.03
N LEU A 44 31.82 11.66 5.14
CA LEU A 44 31.56 11.73 3.68
C LEU A 44 31.12 10.38 3.11
N ALA A 45 31.57 9.26 3.68
CA ALA A 45 31.16 7.92 3.23
C ALA A 45 29.69 7.59 3.57
N LEU A 46 29.09 8.27 4.56
CA LEU A 46 27.68 8.09 4.94
C LEU A 46 26.70 8.87 4.05
N CYS A 47 27.20 9.75 3.18
CA CYS A 47 26.37 10.54 2.25
C CYS A 47 26.25 9.92 0.86
N LEU A 48 26.64 8.66 0.67
CA LEU A 48 26.36 7.97 -0.60
C LEU A 48 24.84 7.84 -0.75
N PRO A 49 24.25 8.41 -1.83
CA PRO A 49 22.83 8.19 -2.08
C PRO A 49 22.63 6.69 -2.25
N ALA A 50 21.79 6.10 -1.40
CA ALA A 50 21.32 4.75 -1.58
C ALA A 50 20.60 4.72 -2.94
N GLN A 51 21.28 4.24 -3.96
CA GLN A 51 20.66 3.98 -5.26
C GLN A 51 19.69 2.83 -5.03
N ALA A 52 18.44 3.18 -4.70
CA ALA A 52 17.35 2.23 -4.74
C ALA A 52 17.21 1.80 -6.21
N GLY A 53 17.96 0.76 -6.59
CA GLY A 53 17.78 0.05 -7.85
C GLY A 53 16.42 -0.61 -7.84
N GLY A 54 15.36 0.18 -8.01
CA GLY A 54 14.01 -0.33 -8.14
C GLY A 54 13.95 -1.22 -9.38
N THR A 55 13.58 -2.49 -9.21
CA THR A 55 13.21 -3.34 -10.32
C THR A 55 12.13 -2.62 -11.15
N PRO A 56 12.23 -2.63 -12.48
CA PRO A 56 11.24 -1.97 -13.32
C PRO A 56 9.84 -2.51 -13.00
N ALA A 57 8.90 -1.60 -12.79
CA ALA A 57 7.53 -1.98 -12.47
C ALA A 57 6.96 -2.86 -13.60
N THR A 58 6.47 -4.04 -13.24
CA THR A 58 5.82 -4.97 -14.17
C THR A 58 4.31 -4.90 -13.97
N TRP A 59 3.55 -5.04 -15.05
CA TRP A 59 2.08 -5.05 -14.96
C TRP A 59 1.59 -6.19 -14.06
N PRO A 60 0.58 -5.98 -13.19
CA PRO A 60 0.04 -7.03 -12.35
C PRO A 60 -0.42 -8.23 -13.16
N SER A 61 -0.06 -9.42 -12.72
CA SER A 61 -0.48 -10.67 -13.35
C SER A 61 -1.98 -10.90 -13.15
N LYS A 62 -2.58 -11.70 -14.02
CA LYS A 62 -3.97 -12.13 -13.87
C LYS A 62 -4.22 -12.81 -12.51
N GLN A 63 -3.24 -13.53 -12.00
CA GLN A 63 -3.33 -14.21 -10.70
C GLN A 63 -3.37 -13.21 -9.56
N GLN A 64 -2.55 -12.15 -9.57
CA GLN A 64 -2.58 -11.09 -8.59
C GLN A 64 -3.94 -10.36 -8.58
N LEU A 65 -4.46 -10.01 -9.77
CA LEU A 65 -5.77 -9.36 -9.86
C LEU A 65 -6.91 -10.26 -9.36
N ARG A 66 -6.85 -11.58 -9.64
CA ARG A 66 -7.81 -12.56 -9.09
C ARG A 66 -7.68 -12.70 -7.58
N ALA A 67 -6.48 -12.61 -7.02
CA ALA A 67 -6.28 -12.65 -5.57
C ALA A 67 -6.99 -11.48 -4.88
N VAL A 68 -6.91 -10.26 -5.44
CA VAL A 68 -7.66 -9.09 -4.96
C VAL A 68 -9.17 -9.33 -5.06
N GLN A 69 -9.63 -9.80 -6.21
CA GLN A 69 -11.04 -10.08 -6.46
C GLN A 69 -11.61 -11.12 -5.47
N ASN A 70 -10.90 -12.23 -5.27
CA ASN A 70 -11.33 -13.28 -4.37
C ASN A 70 -11.35 -12.80 -2.92
N ALA A 71 -10.32 -12.06 -2.48
CA ALA A 71 -10.30 -11.49 -1.14
C ALA A 71 -11.48 -10.52 -0.91
N ALA A 72 -11.87 -9.74 -1.92
CA ALA A 72 -13.05 -8.88 -1.84
C ALA A 72 -14.34 -9.70 -1.69
N PHE A 73 -14.50 -10.78 -2.46
CA PHE A 73 -15.64 -11.68 -2.31
C PHE A 73 -15.67 -12.40 -0.95
N ASP A 74 -14.50 -12.75 -0.40
CA ASP A 74 -14.42 -13.33 0.94
C ASP A 74 -14.88 -12.31 2.00
N CYS A 75 -14.43 -11.04 1.93
CA CYS A 75 -14.92 -9.97 2.79
C CYS A 75 -16.45 -9.76 2.65
N SER A 76 -16.96 -9.78 1.41
CA SER A 76 -18.40 -9.64 1.13
C SER A 76 -19.23 -10.74 1.80
N ARG A 77 -18.79 -11.99 1.73
CA ARG A 77 -19.50 -13.15 2.27
C ARG A 77 -19.37 -13.28 3.78
N GLU A 78 -18.15 -13.16 4.29
CA GLU A 78 -17.84 -13.50 5.67
C GLU A 78 -18.05 -12.34 6.63
N ASN A 79 -17.97 -11.09 6.16
CA ASN A 79 -18.08 -9.89 6.98
C ASN A 79 -17.14 -9.92 8.20
N SER A 80 -15.97 -10.54 8.08
CA SER A 80 -14.97 -10.66 9.15
C SER A 80 -13.88 -9.60 9.01
N ALA A 81 -13.26 -9.22 10.13
CA ALA A 81 -12.15 -8.26 10.14
C ALA A 81 -10.97 -8.78 9.31
N GLU A 82 -10.66 -10.07 9.42
CA GLU A 82 -9.54 -10.69 8.72
C GLU A 82 -9.69 -10.61 7.20
N THR A 83 -10.82 -11.06 6.67
CA THR A 83 -11.06 -11.08 5.22
C THR A 83 -11.16 -9.67 4.64
N CYS A 84 -11.79 -8.74 5.36
CA CYS A 84 -11.94 -7.37 4.90
C CYS A 84 -10.62 -6.59 4.94
N VAL A 85 -9.78 -6.78 5.96
CA VAL A 85 -8.43 -6.20 6.01
C VAL A 85 -7.58 -6.74 4.87
N ARG A 86 -7.62 -8.06 4.62
CA ARG A 86 -6.90 -8.68 3.51
C ARG A 86 -7.32 -8.10 2.16
N ALA A 87 -8.62 -7.95 1.91
CA ALA A 87 -9.13 -7.35 0.68
C ALA A 87 -8.61 -5.94 0.46
N ARG A 88 -8.66 -5.11 1.49
CA ARG A 88 -8.16 -3.74 1.45
C ARG A 88 -6.66 -3.67 1.24
N SER A 89 -5.87 -4.45 1.97
CA SER A 89 -4.41 -4.48 1.81
C SER A 89 -3.98 -4.86 0.40
N LEU A 90 -4.66 -5.82 -0.23
CA LEU A 90 -4.37 -6.21 -1.61
C LEU A 90 -4.82 -5.14 -2.62
N ALA A 91 -5.94 -4.44 -2.38
CA ALA A 91 -6.39 -3.34 -3.23
C ALA A 91 -5.46 -2.11 -3.14
N ASP A 92 -4.94 -1.83 -1.94
CA ASP A 92 -4.02 -0.72 -1.68
C ASP A 92 -2.74 -0.82 -2.51
N LEU A 93 -2.18 -2.01 -2.66
CA LEU A 93 -1.01 -2.26 -3.51
C LEU A 93 -1.22 -1.84 -4.98
N LEU A 94 -2.45 -1.78 -5.44
CA LEU A 94 -2.78 -1.35 -6.80
C LEU A 94 -2.84 0.18 -6.94
N MET A 95 -3.08 0.91 -5.85
CA MET A 95 -3.17 2.36 -5.86
C MET A 95 -1.84 3.01 -6.25
N ASP A 96 -0.74 2.53 -5.69
CA ASP A 96 0.61 3.06 -5.93
C ASP A 96 1.27 2.53 -7.20
N HIS A 97 0.61 1.60 -7.89
CA HIS A 97 1.21 0.95 -9.05
C HIS A 97 1.33 1.91 -10.25
N PRO A 98 2.55 2.21 -10.77
CA PRO A 98 2.77 3.29 -11.73
C PRO A 98 2.17 3.02 -13.11
N LEU A 99 1.99 1.76 -13.50
CA LEU A 99 1.51 1.40 -14.84
C LEU A 99 -0.01 1.28 -14.93
N LEU A 100 -0.74 1.27 -13.79
CA LEU A 100 -2.18 1.06 -13.83
C LEU A 100 -2.93 2.33 -14.23
N PRO A 101 -3.96 2.20 -15.11
CA PRO A 101 -4.77 3.32 -15.52
C PRO A 101 -5.68 3.83 -14.38
N ALA A 102 -6.10 5.10 -14.46
CA ALA A 102 -6.96 5.72 -13.47
C ALA A 102 -8.20 4.89 -13.17
N ILE A 103 -8.88 4.35 -14.17
CA ILE A 103 -10.07 3.51 -13.99
C ILE A 103 -9.82 2.27 -13.13
N CYS A 104 -8.61 1.70 -13.17
CA CYS A 104 -8.24 0.60 -12.27
C CYS A 104 -8.07 1.10 -10.84
N LYS A 105 -7.44 2.25 -10.65
CA LYS A 105 -7.26 2.88 -9.35
C LYS A 105 -8.60 3.29 -8.73
N ASP A 106 -9.55 3.79 -9.52
CA ASP A 106 -10.90 4.11 -9.06
C ASP A 106 -11.63 2.87 -8.53
N VAL A 107 -11.48 1.74 -9.22
CA VAL A 107 -12.06 0.46 -8.77
C VAL A 107 -11.38 -0.05 -7.50
N ALA A 108 -10.04 0.05 -7.41
CA ALA A 108 -9.30 -0.30 -6.21
C ALA A 108 -9.68 0.60 -5.03
N TRP A 109 -9.83 1.90 -5.26
CA TRP A 109 -10.31 2.84 -4.26
C TRP A 109 -11.71 2.49 -3.74
N SER A 110 -12.62 2.14 -4.64
CA SER A 110 -13.96 1.69 -4.26
C SER A 110 -13.91 0.47 -3.33
N LEU A 111 -13.00 -0.48 -3.58
CA LEU A 111 -12.78 -1.61 -2.66
C LEU A 111 -12.24 -1.17 -1.30
N LEU A 112 -11.28 -0.25 -1.27
CA LEU A 112 -10.73 0.31 -0.02
C LEU A 112 -11.82 0.95 0.85
N GLU A 113 -12.79 1.63 0.23
CA GLU A 113 -13.88 2.28 0.92
C GLU A 113 -14.96 1.28 1.39
N GLN A 114 -15.33 0.33 0.55
CA GLN A 114 -16.48 -0.55 0.78
C GLN A 114 -16.14 -1.83 1.54
N ALA A 115 -14.90 -2.37 1.41
CA ALA A 115 -14.50 -3.61 2.06
C ALA A 115 -14.23 -3.43 3.56
N ARG A 116 -15.28 -3.09 4.30
CA ARG A 116 -15.25 -2.88 5.75
C ARG A 116 -16.24 -3.82 6.43
N VAL A 117 -15.94 -4.19 7.67
CA VAL A 117 -16.89 -4.91 8.51
C VAL A 117 -18.06 -3.99 8.84
N ALA A 118 -19.27 -4.52 8.72
CA ALA A 118 -20.49 -3.80 9.06
C ALA A 118 -21.30 -4.58 10.11
N PRO A 119 -22.16 -3.92 10.89
CA PRO A 119 -23.01 -4.57 11.87
C PRO A 119 -23.94 -5.63 11.27
N THR A 120 -24.38 -5.39 10.02
CA THR A 120 -25.22 -6.30 9.26
C THR A 120 -24.60 -6.61 7.91
N ASN A 121 -24.64 -7.87 7.50
CA ASN A 121 -24.16 -8.30 6.19
C ASN A 121 -25.33 -8.39 5.20
N ASP A 122 -25.96 -7.26 4.93
CA ASP A 122 -27.10 -7.17 4.04
C ASP A 122 -26.71 -7.22 2.54
N TYR A 123 -27.70 -7.33 1.69
CA TYR A 123 -27.52 -7.36 0.24
C TYR A 123 -26.81 -6.09 -0.28
N LYS A 124 -27.22 -4.91 0.19
CA LYS A 124 -26.67 -3.64 -0.28
C LYS A 124 -25.16 -3.53 -0.03
N ARG A 125 -24.73 -3.93 1.17
CA ARG A 125 -23.32 -3.98 1.51
C ARG A 125 -22.54 -4.94 0.62
N ARG A 126 -23.05 -6.17 0.47
CA ARG A 126 -22.40 -7.18 -0.36
C ARG A 126 -22.24 -6.71 -1.80
N ASP A 127 -23.29 -6.15 -2.39
CA ASP A 127 -23.25 -5.65 -3.76
C ASP A 127 -22.27 -4.49 -3.93
N ALA A 128 -22.16 -3.60 -2.94
CA ALA A 128 -21.19 -2.50 -2.96
C ALA A 128 -19.73 -2.99 -2.99
N ILE A 129 -19.42 -4.16 -2.41
CA ILE A 129 -18.09 -4.78 -2.47
C ILE A 129 -17.92 -5.61 -3.74
N ASP A 130 -18.95 -6.37 -4.11
CA ASP A 130 -18.88 -7.32 -5.23
C ASP A 130 -18.81 -6.60 -6.59
N GLU A 131 -19.46 -5.45 -6.75
CA GLU A 131 -19.46 -4.72 -8.01
C GLU A 131 -18.04 -4.28 -8.44
N PRO A 132 -17.25 -3.55 -7.62
CA PRO A 132 -15.87 -3.24 -7.96
C PRO A 132 -15.01 -4.50 -8.07
N ALA A 133 -15.24 -5.53 -7.25
CA ALA A 133 -14.50 -6.80 -7.35
C ALA A 133 -14.68 -7.47 -8.72
N ARG A 134 -15.89 -7.51 -9.27
CA ARG A 134 -16.17 -8.07 -10.61
C ARG A 134 -15.48 -7.27 -11.73
N LYS A 135 -15.30 -5.96 -11.56
CA LYS A 135 -14.64 -5.10 -12.55
C LYS A 135 -13.12 -5.24 -12.53
N MET A 136 -12.53 -5.58 -11.39
CA MET A 136 -11.09 -5.55 -11.12
C MET A 136 -10.26 -6.26 -12.21
N THR A 137 -10.55 -7.52 -12.49
CA THR A 137 -9.77 -8.34 -13.43
C THR A 137 -9.85 -7.87 -14.87
N ARG A 138 -10.85 -7.09 -15.22
CA ARG A 138 -11.05 -6.53 -16.56
C ARG A 138 -10.39 -5.17 -16.73
N VAL A 139 -10.65 -4.24 -15.81
CA VAL A 139 -10.17 -2.86 -15.96
C VAL A 139 -8.69 -2.70 -15.58
N CYS A 140 -8.17 -3.60 -14.74
CA CYS A 140 -6.77 -3.62 -14.33
C CYS A 140 -5.90 -4.55 -15.19
N ALA A 141 -6.48 -5.28 -16.14
CA ALA A 141 -5.72 -6.14 -17.02
C ALA A 141 -4.80 -5.34 -17.96
N LYS A 142 -3.64 -5.92 -18.30
CA LYS A 142 -2.77 -5.33 -19.30
C LYS A 142 -3.53 -5.14 -20.61
N PRO A 143 -3.52 -3.94 -21.22
CA PRO A 143 -4.15 -3.70 -22.50
C PRO A 143 -3.61 -4.66 -23.57
N THR A 144 -4.50 -5.41 -24.21
CA THR A 144 -4.14 -6.21 -25.38
C THR A 144 -4.22 -5.33 -26.62
N LYS A 145 -3.22 -5.43 -27.51
CA LYS A 145 -3.32 -4.76 -28.82
C LYS A 145 -4.62 -5.19 -29.48
N PRO A 146 -5.40 -4.26 -30.07
CA PRO A 146 -6.57 -4.64 -30.86
C PRO A 146 -6.15 -5.67 -31.89
N LYS A 147 -6.85 -6.80 -31.98
CA LYS A 147 -6.71 -7.69 -33.13
C LYS A 147 -7.05 -6.85 -34.35
N GLN A 148 -6.07 -6.63 -35.22
CA GLN A 148 -6.35 -5.99 -36.52
C GLN A 148 -7.48 -6.80 -37.15
N ALA A 149 -8.59 -6.11 -37.46
CA ALA A 149 -9.69 -6.70 -38.18
C ALA A 149 -9.12 -7.22 -39.54
N LYS A 150 -9.29 -8.50 -39.77
CA LYS A 150 -8.90 -9.10 -41.05
C LYS A 150 -9.58 -8.28 -42.15
N PRO A 151 -8.84 -7.78 -43.16
CA PRO A 151 -9.48 -7.04 -44.27
C PRO A 151 -10.62 -7.91 -44.82
N VAL A 152 -11.83 -7.37 -44.82
CA VAL A 152 -12.96 -8.01 -45.49
C VAL A 152 -12.66 -7.92 -46.99
N ALA A 153 -12.51 -9.04 -47.64
CA ALA A 153 -12.34 -9.09 -49.09
C ALA A 153 -13.56 -8.41 -49.73
N PRO A 154 -13.35 -7.52 -50.74
CA PRO A 154 -14.48 -6.92 -51.46
C PRO A 154 -15.31 -8.02 -52.11
N THR A 155 -16.61 -8.07 -51.78
CA THR A 155 -17.59 -8.93 -52.44
C THR A 155 -17.72 -8.38 -53.86
N GLN A 156 -17.22 -9.15 -54.84
CA GLN A 156 -17.45 -8.84 -56.25
C GLN A 156 -18.91 -9.18 -56.56
N SER A 157 -19.68 -8.17 -56.97
CA SER A 157 -21.03 -8.27 -57.54
C SER A 157 -20.91 -8.48 -59.04
#